data_9d6ee9821d2483c9ee3ce7a6aebd2bad
#
_entry.id   9d6ee9821d2483c9ee3ce7a6aebd2bad
#
_cell.length_a   1.000
_cell.length_b   1.000
_cell.length_c   1.000
_cell.angle_alpha   90.00
_cell.angle_beta   90.00
_cell.angle_gamma   90.00
#
_symmetry.space_group_name_H-M   'P 1'
#
loop_
_entity.id
_entity.type
_entity.pdbx_description
1 polymer ?
#
loop_
_entity_poly.entity_id
_entity_poly.type
_entity_poly.pdbx_seq_one_letter_code
_entity_poly.pdbx_strand_id
1 'polypeptide(L)'
;MNNAIVDVRNVSITINTFQGPLRVIRNQDISLYPGEILGIVGESGCGKSVLVNSLMGLLPYGKTKIKADTFMIDGHDCLGFTEDDWNELRGTTVAMVFQDPMTSLNPIMTIGEQMYEVIHRTNAYGEDYDERAIAIDLLKKMGLSTPERRLSQYPHELSGGMRQRVCIAMAVAGRPKILICDEPTTAL
;
A
#
# COMPACT_ATOMS: atom_id res chain seq x y z
N MET A 1 16.80 18.76 -12.61
CA MET A 1 15.44 18.58 -12.06
C MET A 1 15.49 17.30 -11.24
N ASN A 2 15.00 17.32 -10.01
CA ASN A 2 14.97 16.13 -9.16
C ASN A 2 13.97 15.16 -9.77
N ASN A 3 14.40 13.98 -10.23
CA ASN A 3 13.56 13.00 -10.93
C ASN A 3 13.06 11.92 -9.95
N ALA A 4 12.98 12.26 -8.66
CA ALA A 4 12.48 11.37 -7.62
C ALA A 4 10.96 11.21 -7.76
N ILE A 5 10.48 9.97 -7.67
CA ILE A 5 9.04 9.66 -7.67
C ILE A 5 8.42 9.92 -6.29
N VAL A 6 9.24 9.82 -5.21
CA VAL A 6 8.91 10.32 -3.88
C VAL A 6 10.00 11.30 -3.48
N ASP A 7 9.62 12.53 -3.14
CA ASP A 7 10.52 13.55 -2.61
C ASP A 7 9.89 14.22 -1.39
N VAL A 8 10.32 13.78 -0.23
CA VAL A 8 9.85 14.28 1.07
C VAL A 8 11.02 14.88 1.80
N ARG A 9 10.91 16.16 2.21
CA ARG A 9 11.96 16.89 2.89
C ARG A 9 11.49 17.42 4.23
N ASN A 10 12.35 17.27 5.23
CA ASN A 10 12.16 17.81 6.57
C ASN A 10 10.81 17.42 7.20
N VAL A 11 10.32 16.19 6.91
CA VAL A 11 9.02 15.76 7.41
C VAL A 11 9.05 15.54 8.92
N SER A 12 8.05 16.08 9.60
CA SER A 12 7.80 15.89 11.02
C SER A 12 6.33 15.53 11.22
N ILE A 13 6.08 14.45 11.96
CA ILE A 13 4.73 13.93 12.19
C ILE A 13 4.46 13.91 13.69
N THR A 14 3.37 14.57 14.09
CA THR A 14 2.89 14.61 15.47
C THR A 14 1.48 14.01 15.53
N ILE A 15 1.26 13.08 16.43
CA ILE A 15 -0.04 12.44 16.69
C ILE A 15 -0.54 12.92 18.05
N ASN A 16 -1.76 13.47 18.09
CA ASN A 16 -2.41 13.86 19.33
C ASN A 16 -2.97 12.62 20.04
N THR A 17 -2.43 12.30 21.19
CA THR A 17 -2.87 11.20 22.06
C THR A 17 -3.62 11.74 23.28
N PHE A 18 -4.25 10.87 24.05
CA PHE A 18 -4.89 11.23 25.32
C PHE A 18 -3.89 11.81 26.36
N GLN A 19 -2.61 11.48 26.22
CA GLN A 19 -1.53 11.97 27.08
C GLN A 19 -0.88 13.25 26.55
N GLY A 20 -1.35 13.78 25.41
CA GLY A 20 -0.81 14.96 24.76
C GLY A 20 -0.18 14.65 23.38
N PRO A 21 0.42 15.66 22.75
CA PRO A 21 1.01 15.53 21.42
C PRO A 21 2.30 14.69 21.48
N LEU A 22 2.32 13.59 20.73
CA LEU A 22 3.48 12.72 20.53
C LEU A 22 4.13 13.01 19.19
N ARG A 23 5.35 13.51 19.18
CA ARG A 23 6.15 13.73 17.96
C ARG A 23 6.86 12.44 17.58
N VAL A 24 6.29 11.70 16.61
CA VAL A 24 6.76 10.38 16.18
C VAL A 24 7.89 10.48 15.18
N ILE A 25 7.76 11.36 14.20
CA ILE A 25 8.79 11.61 13.17
C ILE A 25 9.35 13.02 13.36
N ARG A 26 10.67 13.14 13.19
CA ARG A 26 11.40 14.40 13.40
C ARG A 26 12.36 14.65 12.28
N ASN A 27 12.06 15.64 11.43
CA ASN A 27 12.96 16.16 10.40
C ASN A 27 13.61 15.06 9.54
N GLN A 28 12.77 14.16 8.97
CA GLN A 28 13.24 13.09 8.09
C GLN A 28 13.12 13.49 6.63
N ASP A 29 14.07 13.01 5.84
CA ASP A 29 14.07 13.11 4.38
C ASP A 29 13.88 11.73 3.77
N ILE A 30 13.09 11.64 2.70
CA ILE A 30 12.94 10.43 1.87
C ILE A 30 13.03 10.85 0.41
N SER A 31 13.84 10.13 -0.34
CA SER A 31 13.85 10.20 -1.80
C SER A 31 13.79 8.78 -2.34
N LEU A 32 12.91 8.55 -3.31
CA LEU A 32 12.82 7.30 -4.07
C LEU A 32 12.83 7.65 -5.55
N TYR A 33 13.62 6.94 -6.33
CA TYR A 33 13.72 7.12 -7.77
C TYR A 33 13.04 5.96 -8.52
N PRO A 34 12.57 6.18 -9.76
CA PRO A 34 12.02 5.10 -10.59
C PRO A 34 12.99 3.93 -10.74
N GLY A 35 12.50 2.70 -10.49
CA GLY A 35 13.30 1.48 -10.55
C GLY A 35 14.20 1.23 -9.32
N GLU A 36 14.16 2.09 -8.31
CA GLU A 36 14.91 1.94 -7.07
C GLU A 36 14.14 1.11 -6.03
N ILE A 37 14.90 0.40 -5.18
CA ILE A 37 14.39 -0.24 -3.97
C ILE A 37 14.99 0.48 -2.76
N LEU A 38 14.14 1.14 -1.98
CA LEU A 38 14.54 1.83 -0.76
C LEU A 38 14.20 1.00 0.48
N GLY A 39 15.22 0.59 1.23
CA GLY A 39 15.04 -0.09 2.52
C GLY A 39 14.95 0.89 3.68
N ILE A 40 13.87 0.82 4.47
CA ILE A 40 13.69 1.60 5.70
C ILE A 40 13.92 0.67 6.89
N VAL A 41 15.02 0.88 7.61
CA VAL A 41 15.46 0.04 8.73
C VAL A 41 15.46 0.84 10.03
N GLY A 42 15.16 0.18 11.13
CA GLY A 42 15.16 0.78 12.46
C GLY A 42 14.51 -0.13 13.49
N GLU A 43 14.68 0.19 14.78
CA GLU A 43 14.10 -0.56 15.89
C GLU A 43 12.56 -0.57 15.86
N SER A 44 11.95 -1.53 16.58
CA SER A 44 10.50 -1.53 16.78
C SER A 44 10.06 -0.24 17.48
N GLY A 45 8.97 0.37 17.00
CA GLY A 45 8.44 1.61 17.57
C GLY A 45 9.16 2.90 17.17
N CYS A 46 10.22 2.86 16.33
CA CYS A 46 10.91 4.08 15.91
C CYS A 46 10.14 4.94 14.88
N GLY A 47 8.95 4.50 14.46
CA GLY A 47 8.09 5.28 13.57
C GLY A 47 8.06 4.85 12.10
N LYS A 48 8.70 3.73 11.70
CA LYS A 48 8.71 3.24 10.30
C LYS A 48 7.31 3.17 9.70
N SER A 49 6.39 2.45 10.35
CA SER A 49 5.01 2.30 9.86
C SER A 49 4.25 3.63 9.85
N VAL A 50 4.53 4.54 10.78
CA VAL A 50 3.95 5.90 10.74
C VAL A 50 4.43 6.66 9.52
N LEU A 51 5.71 6.56 9.20
CA LEU A 51 6.30 7.21 8.04
C LEU A 51 5.72 6.65 6.73
N VAL A 52 5.68 5.33 6.54
CA VAL A 52 5.12 4.72 5.32
C VAL A 52 3.61 4.95 5.21
N ASN A 53 2.86 4.91 6.31
CA ASN A 53 1.44 5.23 6.32
C ASN A 53 1.17 6.70 5.96
N SER A 54 2.10 7.62 6.27
CA SER A 54 1.97 9.01 5.82
C SER A 54 2.04 9.17 4.31
N LEU A 55 2.83 8.32 3.62
CA LEU A 55 2.92 8.30 2.15
C LEU A 55 1.66 7.71 1.47
N MET A 56 0.76 7.12 2.26
CA MET A 56 -0.52 6.57 1.81
C MET A 56 -1.73 7.41 2.28
N GLY A 57 -1.50 8.47 3.08
CA GLY A 57 -2.58 9.21 3.71
C GLY A 57 -3.39 8.39 4.72
N LEU A 58 -2.79 7.33 5.32
CA LEU A 58 -3.47 6.38 6.22
C LEU A 58 -3.29 6.72 7.71
N LEU A 59 -2.78 7.91 8.02
CA LEU A 59 -2.67 8.34 9.41
C LEU A 59 -4.02 8.81 9.98
N PRO A 60 -4.26 8.67 11.29
CA PRO A 60 -5.53 9.03 11.91
C PRO A 60 -5.95 10.48 11.61
N TYR A 61 -7.05 10.64 10.89
CA TYR A 61 -7.58 11.94 10.51
C TYR A 61 -7.95 12.79 11.75
N GLY A 62 -7.70 14.08 11.69
CA GLY A 62 -7.99 15.03 12.78
C GLY A 62 -7.09 14.89 14.01
N LYS A 63 -6.35 13.78 14.14
CA LYS A 63 -5.39 13.57 15.25
C LYS A 63 -3.94 13.72 14.82
N THR A 64 -3.66 13.73 13.53
CA THR A 64 -2.29 13.78 13.00
C THR A 64 -2.01 15.14 12.39
N LYS A 65 -0.81 15.67 12.67
CA LYS A 65 -0.28 16.87 12.06
C LYS A 65 1.02 16.53 11.34
N ILE A 66 1.03 16.69 10.02
CA ILE A 66 2.22 16.56 9.18
C ILE A 66 2.74 17.96 8.87
N LYS A 67 4.05 18.15 8.98
CA LYS A 67 4.78 19.33 8.52
C LYS A 67 5.97 18.85 7.71
N ALA A 68 6.19 19.43 6.56
CA ALA A 68 7.36 19.18 5.71
C ALA A 68 7.68 20.43 4.89
N ASP A 69 8.90 20.53 4.39
CA ASP A 69 9.28 21.56 3.42
C ASP A 69 8.81 21.14 2.02
N THR A 70 8.84 19.83 1.75
CA THR A 70 8.35 19.20 0.51
C THR A 70 7.71 17.86 0.86
N PHE A 71 6.58 17.53 0.22
CA PHE A 71 5.92 16.23 0.35
C PHE A 71 5.31 15.82 -1.00
N MET A 72 6.19 15.45 -1.93
CA MET A 72 5.82 15.14 -3.32
C MET A 72 5.79 13.64 -3.56
N ILE A 73 4.73 13.16 -4.21
CA ILE A 73 4.57 11.77 -4.67
C ILE A 73 4.13 11.82 -6.13
N ASP A 74 4.91 11.26 -7.03
CA ASP A 74 4.66 11.22 -8.49
C ASP A 74 4.26 12.59 -9.07
N GLY A 75 4.93 13.67 -8.60
CA GLY A 75 4.67 15.03 -9.03
C GLY A 75 3.51 15.76 -8.35
N HIS A 76 2.77 15.10 -7.46
CA HIS A 76 1.70 15.70 -6.67
C HIS A 76 2.20 16.19 -5.32
N ASP A 77 1.86 17.41 -4.93
CA ASP A 77 2.08 17.91 -3.57
C ASP A 77 0.98 17.39 -2.65
N CYS A 78 1.35 16.42 -1.80
CA CYS A 78 0.41 15.73 -0.94
C CYS A 78 0.20 16.43 0.42
N LEU A 79 0.84 17.58 0.67
CA LEU A 79 0.54 18.40 1.84
C LEU A 79 -0.85 19.02 1.69
N GLY A 80 -1.78 18.60 2.54
CA GLY A 80 -3.15 19.11 2.52
C GLY A 80 -4.11 18.35 1.60
N PHE A 81 -3.70 17.19 1.07
CA PHE A 81 -4.60 16.29 0.36
C PHE A 81 -5.84 15.95 1.18
N THR A 82 -6.99 15.96 0.52
CA THR A 82 -8.25 15.43 1.04
C THR A 82 -8.28 13.90 0.90
N GLU A 83 -9.31 13.26 1.45
CA GLU A 83 -9.48 11.82 1.29
C GLU A 83 -9.76 11.44 -0.18
N ASP A 84 -10.44 12.31 -0.94
CA ASP A 84 -10.69 12.09 -2.35
C ASP A 84 -9.38 12.13 -3.17
N ASP A 85 -8.49 13.08 -2.88
CA ASP A 85 -7.16 13.16 -3.53
C ASP A 85 -6.34 11.89 -3.25
N TRP A 86 -6.35 11.41 -1.99
CA TRP A 86 -5.69 10.16 -1.64
C TRP A 86 -6.32 8.95 -2.32
N ASN A 87 -7.64 8.92 -2.49
CA ASN A 87 -8.34 7.83 -3.17
C ASN A 87 -7.96 7.72 -4.66
N GLU A 88 -7.63 8.82 -5.31
CA GLU A 88 -7.12 8.81 -6.69
C GLU A 88 -5.71 8.20 -6.80
N LEU A 89 -4.84 8.42 -5.79
CA LEU A 89 -3.48 7.88 -5.79
C LEU A 89 -3.42 6.42 -5.35
N ARG A 90 -4.26 6.02 -4.40
CA ARG A 90 -4.24 4.66 -3.85
C ARG A 90 -4.63 3.62 -4.88
N GLY A 91 -3.80 2.60 -5.03
CA GLY A 91 -4.00 1.47 -5.96
C GLY A 91 -3.56 1.77 -7.39
N THR A 92 -3.47 3.03 -7.80
CA THR A 92 -3.04 3.46 -9.14
C THR A 92 -1.58 3.92 -9.15
N THR A 93 -1.24 4.85 -8.27
CA THR A 93 0.12 5.39 -8.13
C THR A 93 0.88 4.72 -7.01
N VAL A 94 0.25 4.59 -5.84
CA VAL A 94 0.85 3.98 -4.64
C VAL A 94 -0.02 2.84 -4.16
N ALA A 95 0.59 1.67 -3.94
CA ALA A 95 -0.06 0.53 -3.28
C ALA A 95 0.75 0.05 -2.09
N MET A 96 0.12 -0.66 -1.17
CA MET A 96 0.76 -1.15 0.04
C MET A 96 0.42 -2.61 0.33
N VAL A 97 1.45 -3.35 0.71
CA VAL A 97 1.31 -4.67 1.34
C VAL A 97 1.47 -4.48 2.84
N PHE A 98 0.39 -4.73 3.57
CA PHE A 98 0.36 -4.59 5.02
C PHE A 98 1.00 -5.78 5.74
N GLN A 99 1.47 -5.56 6.95
CA GLN A 99 2.13 -6.56 7.80
C GLN A 99 1.20 -7.76 8.11
N ASP A 100 -0.10 -7.51 8.36
CA ASP A 100 -1.07 -8.54 8.72
C ASP A 100 -2.04 -8.84 7.56
N PRO A 101 -1.87 -10.00 6.87
CA PRO A 101 -2.78 -10.40 5.80
C PRO A 101 -4.16 -10.83 6.31
N MET A 102 -4.31 -11.07 7.62
CA MET A 102 -5.58 -11.51 8.21
C MET A 102 -6.62 -10.41 8.24
N THR A 103 -6.17 -9.16 8.39
CA THR A 103 -7.03 -7.97 8.44
C THR A 103 -7.19 -7.29 7.09
N SER A 104 -6.38 -7.68 6.09
CA SER A 104 -6.36 -7.03 4.76
C SER A 104 -7.41 -7.60 3.80
N LEU A 105 -7.86 -8.85 4.01
CA LEU A 105 -8.85 -9.50 3.15
C LEU A 105 -10.25 -9.46 3.80
N ASN A 106 -11.27 -9.15 2.99
CA ASN A 106 -12.66 -9.21 3.44
C ASN A 106 -13.09 -10.68 3.63
N PRO A 107 -13.43 -11.14 4.85
CA PRO A 107 -13.72 -12.54 5.13
C PRO A 107 -15.01 -13.08 4.49
N ILE A 108 -15.91 -12.20 4.06
CA ILE A 108 -17.23 -12.57 3.48
C ILE A 108 -17.25 -12.47 1.94
N MET A 109 -16.13 -12.14 1.31
CA MET A 109 -15.97 -12.11 -0.14
C MET A 109 -14.97 -13.18 -0.58
N THR A 110 -15.19 -13.78 -1.74
CA THR A 110 -14.21 -14.67 -2.35
C THR A 110 -12.95 -13.94 -2.78
N ILE A 111 -11.85 -14.66 -2.97
CA ILE A 111 -10.60 -14.08 -3.47
C ILE A 111 -10.80 -13.45 -4.85
N GLY A 112 -11.59 -14.10 -5.72
CA GLY A 112 -11.90 -13.59 -7.05
C GLY A 112 -12.61 -12.25 -7.01
N GLU A 113 -13.69 -12.14 -6.23
CA GLU A 113 -14.44 -10.89 -6.09
C GLU A 113 -13.55 -9.73 -5.64
N GLN A 114 -12.69 -9.96 -4.64
CA GLN A 114 -11.77 -8.92 -4.15
C GLN A 114 -10.72 -8.55 -5.19
N MET A 115 -10.18 -9.50 -5.94
CA MET A 115 -9.22 -9.22 -7.01
C MET A 115 -9.86 -8.46 -8.18
N TYR A 116 -11.08 -8.84 -8.56
CA TYR A 116 -11.83 -8.16 -9.64
C TYR A 116 -12.13 -6.72 -9.26
N GLU A 117 -12.54 -6.46 -8.03
CA GLU A 117 -12.76 -5.09 -7.54
C GLU A 117 -11.52 -4.20 -7.71
N VAL A 118 -10.33 -4.70 -7.36
CA VAL A 118 -9.07 -3.96 -7.53
C VAL A 118 -8.75 -3.75 -9.00
N ILE A 119 -8.91 -4.77 -9.85
CA ILE A 119 -8.64 -4.69 -11.29
C ILE A 119 -9.54 -3.66 -11.95
N HIS A 120 -10.84 -3.68 -11.64
CA HIS A 120 -11.81 -2.71 -12.16
C HIS A 120 -11.52 -1.28 -11.69
N ARG A 121 -11.31 -1.10 -10.39
CA ARG A 121 -11.11 0.22 -9.80
C ARG A 121 -9.92 0.97 -10.38
N THR A 122 -8.84 0.27 -10.68
CA THR A 122 -7.58 0.90 -11.11
C THR A 122 -7.54 1.21 -12.60
N ASN A 123 -8.44 0.62 -13.40
CA ASN A 123 -8.47 0.75 -14.87
C ASN A 123 -7.11 0.54 -15.55
N ALA A 124 -6.25 -0.29 -14.93
CA ALA A 124 -4.85 -0.47 -15.34
C ALA A 124 -4.69 -1.29 -16.63
N TYR A 125 -5.78 -1.85 -17.16
CA TYR A 125 -5.78 -2.80 -18.28
C TYR A 125 -6.56 -2.29 -19.51
N GLY A 126 -7.12 -1.07 -19.45
CA GLY A 126 -7.91 -0.49 -20.53
C GLY A 126 -9.38 -0.95 -20.51
N GLU A 127 -10.07 -0.90 -21.66
CA GLU A 127 -11.51 -1.17 -21.75
C GLU A 127 -11.86 -2.64 -22.07
N ASP A 128 -10.97 -3.35 -22.75
CA ASP A 128 -11.22 -4.74 -23.22
C ASP A 128 -10.22 -5.69 -22.55
N TYR A 129 -10.57 -6.22 -21.38
CA TYR A 129 -9.74 -7.17 -20.64
C TYR A 129 -10.56 -8.28 -19.97
N ASP A 130 -9.94 -9.44 -19.82
CA ASP A 130 -10.46 -10.56 -19.04
C ASP A 130 -9.92 -10.49 -17.60
N GLU A 131 -10.73 -9.96 -16.67
CA GLU A 131 -10.36 -9.82 -15.26
C GLU A 131 -10.00 -11.17 -14.62
N ARG A 132 -10.69 -12.25 -15.03
CA ARG A 132 -10.42 -13.58 -14.52
C ARG A 132 -9.06 -14.08 -14.98
N ALA A 133 -8.73 -13.89 -16.25
CA ALA A 133 -7.42 -14.26 -16.77
C ALA A 133 -6.28 -13.48 -16.09
N ILE A 134 -6.48 -12.16 -15.86
CA ILE A 134 -5.53 -11.32 -15.14
C ILE A 134 -5.34 -11.82 -13.70
N ALA A 135 -6.42 -12.07 -12.98
CA ALA A 135 -6.37 -12.55 -11.60
C ALA A 135 -5.65 -13.91 -11.51
N ILE A 136 -5.94 -14.85 -12.41
CA ILE A 136 -5.26 -16.14 -12.51
C ILE A 136 -3.76 -15.97 -12.74
N ASP A 137 -3.36 -15.12 -13.67
CA ASP A 137 -1.95 -14.84 -13.99
C ASP A 137 -1.21 -14.26 -12.79
N LEU A 138 -1.83 -13.29 -12.08
CA LEU A 138 -1.26 -12.68 -10.88
C LEU A 138 -1.07 -13.73 -9.77
N LEU A 139 -2.09 -14.54 -9.46
CA LEU A 139 -1.99 -15.59 -8.45
C LEU A 139 -0.93 -16.64 -8.81
N LYS A 140 -0.82 -16.98 -10.10
CA LYS A 140 0.22 -17.89 -10.60
C LYS A 140 1.62 -17.30 -10.44
N LYS A 141 1.82 -16.00 -10.75
CA LYS A 141 3.08 -15.28 -10.54
C LYS A 141 3.48 -15.23 -9.07
N MET A 142 2.51 -15.18 -8.16
CA MET A 142 2.75 -15.27 -6.71
C MET A 142 2.99 -16.71 -6.23
N GLY A 143 3.03 -17.70 -7.13
CA GLY A 143 3.32 -19.10 -6.79
C GLY A 143 2.17 -19.83 -6.08
N LEU A 144 0.92 -19.40 -6.27
CA LEU A 144 -0.24 -20.16 -5.81
C LEU A 144 -0.54 -21.31 -6.78
N SER A 145 -0.64 -22.52 -6.24
CA SER A 145 -1.07 -23.70 -7.01
C SER A 145 -2.58 -23.65 -7.27
N THR A 146 -3.00 -24.10 -8.44
CA THR A 146 -4.43 -24.14 -8.86
C THR A 146 -5.14 -22.78 -8.68
N PRO A 147 -4.64 -21.70 -9.30
CA PRO A 147 -5.15 -20.35 -9.07
C PRO A 147 -6.62 -20.21 -9.43
N GLU A 148 -7.12 -20.95 -10.42
CA GLU A 148 -8.53 -20.97 -10.82
C GLU A 148 -9.44 -21.38 -9.66
N ARG A 149 -9.02 -22.40 -8.88
CA ARG A 149 -9.74 -22.86 -7.69
C ARG A 149 -9.64 -21.83 -6.56
N ARG A 150 -8.50 -21.12 -6.43
CA ARG A 150 -8.32 -20.13 -5.36
C ARG A 150 -9.25 -18.94 -5.50
N LEU A 151 -9.61 -18.55 -6.71
CA LEU A 151 -10.54 -17.45 -6.94
C LEU A 151 -11.92 -17.68 -6.33
N SER A 152 -12.39 -18.93 -6.26
CA SER A 152 -13.70 -19.27 -5.67
C SER A 152 -13.66 -19.53 -4.16
N GLN A 153 -12.48 -19.46 -3.54
CA GLN A 153 -12.31 -19.66 -2.11
C GLN A 153 -12.45 -18.36 -1.33
N TYR A 154 -12.85 -18.50 -0.07
CA TYR A 154 -12.83 -17.41 0.91
C TYR A 154 -11.48 -17.33 1.64
N PRO A 155 -11.13 -16.17 2.22
CA PRO A 155 -9.87 -16.03 2.95
C PRO A 155 -9.62 -17.07 4.02
N HIS A 156 -10.65 -17.51 4.75
CA HIS A 156 -10.52 -18.51 5.82
C HIS A 156 -10.17 -19.91 5.32
N GLU A 157 -10.37 -20.20 4.03
CA GLU A 157 -10.00 -21.48 3.40
C GLU A 157 -8.52 -21.53 2.95
N LEU A 158 -7.79 -20.41 3.08
CA LEU A 158 -6.40 -20.28 2.69
C LEU A 158 -5.47 -20.31 3.92
N SER A 159 -4.27 -20.86 3.76
CA SER A 159 -3.21 -20.74 4.77
C SER A 159 -2.73 -19.28 4.90
N GLY A 160 -2.03 -18.93 5.99
CA GLY A 160 -1.48 -17.59 6.20
C GLY A 160 -0.59 -17.14 5.05
N GLY A 161 0.36 -17.97 4.63
CA GLY A 161 1.23 -17.67 3.49
C GLY A 161 0.49 -17.55 2.15
N MET A 162 -0.61 -18.31 1.94
CA MET A 162 -1.44 -18.12 0.75
C MET A 162 -2.18 -16.79 0.78
N ARG A 163 -2.74 -16.39 1.92
CA ARG A 163 -3.37 -15.07 2.09
C ARG A 163 -2.39 -13.93 1.83
N GLN A 164 -1.17 -14.03 2.37
CA GLN A 164 -0.12 -13.05 2.11
C GLN A 164 0.16 -12.90 0.61
N ARG A 165 0.30 -14.01 -0.11
CA ARG A 165 0.52 -14.00 -1.57
C ARG A 165 -0.66 -13.40 -2.33
N VAL A 166 -1.90 -13.62 -1.88
CA VAL A 166 -3.09 -12.97 -2.43
C VAL A 166 -3.05 -11.46 -2.20
N CYS A 167 -2.71 -11.00 -0.98
CA CYS A 167 -2.57 -9.58 -0.69
C CYS A 167 -1.50 -8.91 -1.57
N ILE A 168 -0.37 -9.59 -1.80
CA ILE A 168 0.67 -9.09 -2.71
C ILE A 168 0.13 -9.04 -4.15
N ALA A 169 -0.58 -10.09 -4.62
CA ALA A 169 -1.20 -10.11 -5.94
C ALA A 169 -2.17 -8.93 -6.13
N MET A 170 -3.01 -8.66 -5.13
CA MET A 170 -3.94 -7.52 -5.14
C MET A 170 -3.19 -6.18 -5.17
N ALA A 171 -2.14 -6.01 -4.35
CA ALA A 171 -1.38 -4.78 -4.32
C ALA A 171 -0.72 -4.43 -5.66
N VAL A 172 -0.29 -5.44 -6.44
CA VAL A 172 0.32 -5.22 -7.76
C VAL A 172 -0.69 -5.24 -8.92
N ALA A 173 -1.94 -5.63 -8.67
CA ALA A 173 -2.96 -5.73 -9.71
C ALA A 173 -3.26 -4.38 -10.38
N GLY A 174 -3.19 -3.29 -9.63
CA GLY A 174 -3.37 -1.93 -10.15
C GLY A 174 -2.16 -1.39 -10.92
N ARG A 175 -1.08 -2.15 -11.07
CA ARG A 175 0.19 -1.72 -11.67
C ARG A 175 0.74 -0.41 -11.08
N PRO A 176 0.81 -0.30 -9.75
CA PRO A 176 1.23 0.94 -9.10
C PRO A 176 2.67 1.29 -9.48
N LYS A 177 2.97 2.60 -9.50
CA LYS A 177 4.33 3.11 -9.71
C LYS A 177 5.21 2.93 -8.48
N ILE A 178 4.59 2.91 -7.29
CA ILE A 178 5.24 2.78 -5.98
C ILE A 178 4.56 1.65 -5.23
N LEU A 179 5.33 0.66 -4.78
CA LEU A 179 4.86 -0.40 -3.90
C LEU A 179 5.54 -0.27 -2.53
N ILE A 180 4.75 -0.07 -1.51
CA ILE A 180 5.20 -0.06 -0.11
C ILE A 180 4.97 -1.45 0.48
N CYS A 181 6.00 -1.99 1.15
CA CYS A 181 5.93 -3.29 1.82
C CYS A 181 6.30 -3.11 3.29
N ASP A 182 5.32 -3.22 4.19
CA ASP A 182 5.54 -3.17 5.65
C ASP A 182 5.64 -4.61 6.18
N GLU A 183 6.86 -5.08 6.40
CA GLU A 183 7.19 -6.45 6.86
C GLU A 183 6.45 -7.59 6.08
N PRO A 184 6.56 -7.62 4.73
CA PRO A 184 5.68 -8.43 3.89
C PRO A 184 5.91 -9.95 3.97
N THR A 185 6.90 -10.42 4.75
CA THR A 185 7.32 -11.84 4.80
C THR A 185 7.09 -12.50 6.15
N THR A 186 6.49 -11.83 7.12
CA THR A 186 6.25 -12.35 8.46
C THR A 186 5.32 -13.57 8.52
N ALA A 187 4.50 -13.78 7.49
CA ALA A 187 3.56 -14.92 7.38
C ALA A 187 3.95 -15.94 6.29
N LEU A 188 5.11 -15.80 5.65
CA LEU A 188 5.61 -16.71 4.60
C LEU A 188 6.44 -17.85 5.16
#